data_cdc496d82bf6f4ceaa79a1f33bd2bcb7
#
_entry.id   cdc496d82bf6f4ceaa79a1f33bd2bcb7
#
_cell.length_a   1.000
_cell.length_b   1.000
_cell.length_c   1.000
_cell.angle_alpha   90.00
_cell.angle_beta   90.00
_cell.angle_gamma   90.00
#
_symmetry.space_group_name_H-M   'P 1'
#
loop_
_entity.id
_entity.type
_entity.pdbx_description
1 polymer ?
#
loop_
_entity_poly.entity_id
_entity_poly.type
_entity_poly.pdbx_seq_one_letter_code
_entity_poly.pdbx_strand_id
1 'polypeptide(L)'
;MKWIKEVFGTEKPIVAMCHLQAMPGDPYYDKGKGMKDVLDKARHDLLALQNGGVDAVMFSNEFSLPYLTKVKTETVASMARIIGELKDEIEVPYGVNCLWDPIASLDLAV
;
A
#
# COMPACT_ATOMS: atom_id res chain seq x y z
N MET A 1 23.26 9.69 3.02
CA MET A 1 22.44 10.82 2.57
C MET A 1 21.67 11.40 3.73
N LYS A 2 21.78 12.67 3.91
CA LYS A 2 21.18 13.37 5.06
C LYS A 2 19.65 13.23 5.10
N TRP A 3 18.99 13.33 3.96
CA TRP A 3 17.54 13.25 3.88
C TRP A 3 16.97 11.89 4.34
N ILE A 4 17.73 10.81 4.18
CA ILE A 4 17.28 9.48 4.63
C ILE A 4 17.08 9.49 6.15
N LYS A 5 18.06 10.03 6.87
CA LYS A 5 17.96 10.14 8.32
C LYS A 5 16.86 11.11 8.76
N GLU A 6 16.67 12.20 8.02
CA GLU A 6 15.63 13.19 8.31
C GLU A 6 14.22 12.58 8.15
N VAL A 7 14.01 11.77 7.11
CA VAL A 7 12.69 11.16 6.83
C VAL A 7 12.45 9.95 7.72
N PHE A 8 13.42 9.07 7.88
CA PHE A 8 13.22 7.75 8.50
C PHE A 8 13.76 7.66 9.93
N GLY A 9 14.51 8.63 10.40
CA GLY A 9 15.10 8.61 11.73
C GLY A 9 16.36 7.74 11.85
N THR A 10 16.79 7.10 10.79
CA THR A 10 17.97 6.22 10.73
C THR A 10 18.61 6.32 9.35
N GLU A 11 19.91 6.00 9.29
CA GLU A 11 20.67 6.02 8.03
C GLU A 11 20.41 4.78 7.18
N LYS A 12 19.94 3.69 7.77
CA LYS A 12 19.67 2.42 7.09
C LYS A 12 18.27 1.94 7.42
N PRO A 13 17.26 2.61 6.86
CA PRO A 13 15.87 2.26 7.17
C PRO A 13 15.47 0.91 6.58
N ILE A 14 14.63 0.20 7.32
CA ILE A 14 13.92 -0.97 6.83
C ILE A 14 12.56 -0.49 6.35
N VAL A 15 12.35 -0.55 5.02
CA VAL A 15 11.08 -0.25 4.40
C VAL A 15 10.38 -1.58 4.13
N ALA A 16 9.29 -1.83 4.83
CA ALA A 16 8.56 -3.08 4.69
C ALA A 16 7.39 -2.93 3.72
N MET A 17 7.10 -3.99 3.00
CA MET A 17 6.02 -4.00 2.02
C MET A 17 4.72 -4.46 2.66
N CYS A 18 3.68 -3.67 2.51
CA CYS A 18 2.31 -4.06 2.81
C CYS A 18 1.63 -4.40 1.47
N HIS A 19 1.64 -5.68 1.11
CA HIS A 19 1.10 -6.16 -0.15
C HIS A 19 -0.41 -6.30 -0.05
N LEU A 20 -1.12 -5.48 -0.82
CA LEU A 20 -2.58 -5.51 -0.87
C LEU A 20 -3.05 -6.71 -1.68
N GLN A 21 -4.10 -7.36 -1.23
CA GLN A 21 -4.78 -8.41 -1.98
C GLN A 21 -5.44 -7.84 -3.23
N ALA A 22 -5.84 -8.72 -4.15
CA ALA A 22 -6.56 -8.32 -5.36
C ALA A 22 -7.79 -7.49 -5.00
N MET A 23 -8.04 -6.45 -5.78
CA MET A 23 -9.07 -5.44 -5.54
C MET A 23 -10.13 -5.48 -6.64
N PRO A 24 -11.26 -4.77 -6.48
CA PRO A 24 -12.28 -4.70 -7.53
C PRO A 24 -11.68 -4.34 -8.90
N GLY A 25 -12.05 -5.11 -9.92
CA GLY A 25 -11.52 -5.00 -11.27
C GLY A 25 -10.32 -5.92 -11.54
N ASP A 26 -9.68 -6.44 -10.51
CA ASP A 26 -8.58 -7.39 -10.67
C ASP A 26 -9.11 -8.80 -10.94
N PRO A 27 -8.44 -9.60 -11.80
CA PRO A 27 -8.88 -10.97 -12.10
C PRO A 27 -8.99 -11.88 -10.88
N TYR A 28 -8.15 -11.70 -9.89
CA TYR A 28 -8.14 -12.54 -8.68
C TYR A 28 -8.95 -11.97 -7.52
N TYR A 29 -9.72 -10.91 -7.76
CA TYR A 29 -10.55 -10.33 -6.71
C TYR A 29 -11.64 -11.31 -6.26
N ASP A 30 -11.71 -11.54 -4.95
CA ASP A 30 -12.74 -12.40 -4.35
C ASP A 30 -13.99 -11.57 -4.00
N LYS A 31 -14.97 -11.59 -4.89
CA LYS A 31 -16.23 -10.85 -4.70
C LYS A 31 -17.00 -11.33 -3.48
N GLY A 32 -16.88 -12.61 -3.13
CA GLY A 32 -17.57 -13.17 -1.98
C GLY A 32 -17.09 -12.61 -0.66
N LYS A 33 -15.79 -12.36 -0.54
CA LYS A 33 -15.19 -11.75 0.66
C LYS A 33 -15.23 -10.22 0.63
N GLY A 34 -15.14 -9.64 -0.56
CA GLY A 34 -15.28 -8.20 -0.76
C GLY A 34 -14.12 -7.35 -0.27
N MET A 35 -14.33 -6.03 -0.35
CA MET A 35 -13.32 -5.03 0.08
C MET A 35 -13.05 -5.08 1.58
N LYS A 36 -14.02 -5.51 2.38
CA LYS A 36 -13.80 -5.66 3.82
C LYS A 36 -12.63 -6.59 4.11
N ASP A 37 -12.56 -7.72 3.40
CA ASP A 37 -11.49 -8.70 3.58
C ASP A 37 -10.12 -8.12 3.15
N VAL A 38 -10.10 -7.40 2.04
CA VAL A 38 -8.89 -6.73 1.55
C VAL A 38 -8.39 -5.71 2.59
N LEU A 39 -9.30 -4.92 3.15
CA LEU A 39 -8.98 -3.91 4.15
C LEU A 39 -8.51 -4.55 5.47
N ASP A 40 -9.21 -5.59 5.94
CA ASP A 40 -8.85 -6.28 7.17
C ASP A 40 -7.46 -6.91 7.08
N LYS A 41 -7.14 -7.51 5.92
CA LYS A 41 -5.80 -8.07 5.67
C LYS A 41 -4.73 -7.00 5.67
N ALA A 42 -4.98 -5.88 5.01
CA ALA A 42 -4.06 -4.75 4.97
C ALA A 42 -3.81 -4.18 6.38
N ARG A 43 -4.86 -4.04 7.18
CA ARG A 43 -4.75 -3.57 8.56
C ARG A 43 -3.92 -4.52 9.40
N HIS A 44 -4.22 -5.82 9.30
CA HIS A 44 -3.48 -6.84 10.03
C HIS A 44 -1.98 -6.79 9.70
N ASP A 45 -1.65 -6.71 8.42
CA ASP A 45 -0.26 -6.66 7.97
C ASP A 45 0.43 -5.37 8.41
N LEU A 46 -0.23 -4.22 8.28
CA LEU A 46 0.30 -2.93 8.73
C LEU A 46 0.66 -2.96 10.22
N LEU A 47 -0.26 -3.42 11.06
CA LEU A 47 -0.04 -3.48 12.50
C LEU A 47 1.08 -4.46 12.85
N ALA A 48 1.14 -5.62 12.20
CA ALA A 48 2.20 -6.59 12.41
C ALA A 48 3.58 -6.02 12.04
N LEU A 49 3.67 -5.30 10.91
CA LEU A 49 4.91 -4.68 10.48
C LEU A 49 5.38 -3.59 11.44
N GLN A 50 4.46 -2.73 11.88
CA GLN A 50 4.79 -1.68 12.85
C GLN A 50 5.20 -2.26 14.19
N ASN A 51 4.51 -3.28 14.68
CA ASN A 51 4.87 -3.98 15.92
C ASN A 51 6.24 -4.66 15.81
N GLY A 52 6.63 -5.07 14.61
CA GLY A 52 7.96 -5.63 14.34
C GLY A 52 9.09 -4.62 14.32
N GLY A 53 8.77 -3.33 14.36
CA GLY A 53 9.77 -2.26 14.47
C GLY A 53 10.35 -1.78 13.14
N VAL A 54 9.60 -1.92 12.03
CA VAL A 54 10.05 -1.38 10.73
C VAL A 54 10.10 0.15 10.77
N ASP A 55 10.95 0.73 9.93
CA ASP A 55 11.14 2.18 9.89
C ASP A 55 10.15 2.88 8.94
N ALA A 56 9.62 2.15 7.98
CA ALA A 56 8.64 2.67 7.03
C ALA A 56 7.85 1.52 6.40
N VAL A 57 6.69 1.85 5.83
CA VAL A 57 5.83 0.89 5.14
C VAL A 57 5.52 1.39 3.73
N MET A 58 5.53 0.49 2.75
CA MET A 58 5.10 0.79 1.40
C MET A 58 3.90 -0.09 1.03
N PHE A 59 2.79 0.56 0.69
CA PHE A 59 1.60 -0.13 0.18
C PHE A 59 1.78 -0.41 -1.31
N SER A 60 1.52 -1.64 -1.73
CA SER A 60 1.65 -2.04 -3.13
C SER A 60 0.53 -2.99 -3.52
N ASN A 61 0.03 -2.85 -4.74
CA ASN A 61 -1.02 -3.71 -5.30
C ASN A 61 -0.43 -5.01 -5.88
N GLU A 62 0.34 -5.73 -5.08
CA GLU A 62 1.10 -6.91 -5.51
C GLU A 62 0.23 -7.97 -6.18
N PHE A 63 -1.00 -8.16 -5.74
CA PHE A 63 -1.89 -9.19 -6.25
C PHE A 63 -2.84 -8.72 -7.34
N SER A 64 -2.66 -7.50 -7.86
CA SER A 64 -3.39 -6.99 -9.03
C SER A 64 -2.78 -7.51 -10.33
N LEU A 65 -2.70 -8.82 -10.46
CA LEU A 65 -2.11 -9.48 -11.63
C LEU A 65 -3.13 -9.66 -12.75
N PRO A 66 -2.76 -9.50 -14.02
CA PRO A 66 -1.49 -8.97 -14.52
C PRO A 66 -1.38 -7.46 -14.32
N TYR A 67 -0.15 -6.97 -14.08
CA TYR A 67 0.06 -5.54 -13.89
C TYR A 67 -0.13 -4.77 -15.19
N LEU A 68 -0.79 -3.61 -15.08
CA LEU A 68 -1.04 -2.73 -16.22
C LEU A 68 -0.13 -1.50 -16.10
N THR A 69 0.41 -1.04 -17.22
CA THR A 69 1.21 0.18 -17.26
C THR A 69 0.35 1.44 -17.11
N LYS A 70 -0.94 1.31 -17.36
CA LYS A 70 -1.97 2.31 -17.06
C LYS A 70 -3.11 1.59 -16.37
N VAL A 71 -3.18 1.74 -15.06
CA VAL A 71 -4.20 1.05 -14.26
C VAL A 71 -5.58 1.65 -14.48
N LYS A 72 -6.59 0.88 -14.12
CA LYS A 72 -7.98 1.32 -14.20
C LYS A 72 -8.31 2.26 -13.05
N THR A 73 -9.35 3.07 -13.24
CA THR A 73 -9.85 4.00 -12.22
C THR A 73 -10.19 3.29 -10.92
N GLU A 74 -10.82 2.10 -10.99
CA GLU A 74 -11.17 1.32 -9.79
C GLU A 74 -9.95 0.88 -8.98
N THR A 75 -8.80 0.68 -9.61
CA THR A 75 -7.55 0.36 -8.89
C THR A 75 -7.12 1.53 -8.02
N VAL A 76 -7.06 2.73 -8.60
CA VAL A 76 -6.69 3.94 -7.86
C VAL A 76 -7.69 4.22 -6.74
N ALA A 77 -8.98 4.14 -7.04
CA ALA A 77 -10.03 4.39 -6.07
C ALA A 77 -9.97 3.39 -4.89
N SER A 78 -9.74 2.11 -5.20
CA SER A 78 -9.65 1.06 -4.17
C SER A 78 -8.41 1.24 -3.29
N MET A 79 -7.26 1.52 -3.87
CA MET A 79 -6.03 1.77 -3.10
C MET A 79 -6.16 3.03 -2.24
N ALA A 80 -6.72 4.10 -2.78
CA ALA A 80 -6.94 5.33 -2.04
C ALA A 80 -7.87 5.09 -0.84
N ARG A 81 -8.92 4.31 -1.01
CA ARG A 81 -9.83 3.94 0.08
C ARG A 81 -9.11 3.15 1.16
N ILE A 82 -8.36 2.13 0.79
CA ILE A 82 -7.65 1.28 1.75
C ILE A 82 -6.67 2.11 2.58
N ILE A 83 -5.82 2.86 1.92
CA ILE A 83 -4.81 3.69 2.60
C ILE A 83 -5.47 4.77 3.43
N GLY A 84 -6.52 5.41 2.90
CA GLY A 84 -7.28 6.44 3.59
C GLY A 84 -7.94 5.94 4.88
N GLU A 85 -8.51 4.74 4.85
CA GLU A 85 -9.10 4.14 6.05
C GLU A 85 -8.06 3.72 7.09
N LEU A 86 -6.84 3.41 6.66
CA LEU A 86 -5.75 3.01 7.56
C LEU A 86 -4.92 4.20 8.05
N LYS A 87 -5.10 5.37 7.48
CA LYS A 87 -4.22 6.53 7.70
C LYS A 87 -3.95 6.84 9.17
N ASP A 88 -4.99 6.83 9.99
CA ASP A 88 -4.86 7.16 11.41
C ASP A 88 -4.15 6.07 12.22
N GLU A 89 -4.00 4.88 11.66
CA GLU A 89 -3.30 3.76 12.27
C GLU A 89 -1.85 3.65 11.82
N ILE A 90 -1.42 4.46 10.85
CA ILE A 90 -0.05 4.45 10.33
C ILE A 90 0.80 5.36 11.22
N GLU A 91 1.80 4.77 11.86
CA GLU A 91 2.68 5.45 12.83
C GLU A 91 4.08 5.70 12.29
N VAL A 92 4.40 5.22 11.09
CA VAL A 92 5.70 5.37 10.46
C VAL A 92 5.55 6.07 9.12
N PRO A 93 6.64 6.60 8.54
CA PRO A 93 6.60 7.09 7.15
C PRO A 93 6.07 6.01 6.21
N TYR A 94 5.26 6.39 5.24
CA TYR A 94 4.70 5.43 4.31
C TYR A 94 4.69 5.96 2.89
N GLY A 95 4.70 5.03 1.96
CA GLY A 95 4.66 5.31 0.54
C GLY A 95 3.71 4.38 -0.18
N VAL A 96 3.56 4.60 -1.47
CA VAL A 96 2.66 3.82 -2.31
C VAL A 96 3.36 3.47 -3.63
N ASN A 97 3.11 2.26 -4.09
CA ASN A 97 3.55 1.77 -5.39
C ASN A 97 2.38 1.10 -6.08
N CYS A 98 1.80 1.80 -7.04
CA CYS A 98 0.72 1.26 -7.87
C CYS A 98 1.34 0.62 -9.11
N LEU A 99 1.50 -0.68 -9.10
CA LEU A 99 2.17 -1.48 -10.14
C LEU A 99 1.30 -1.59 -11.40
N TRP A 100 1.75 -1.25 -12.55
CA TRP A 100 3.03 -0.57 -12.83
C TRP A 100 2.77 0.77 -13.48
N ASP A 101 2.14 1.66 -12.77
CA ASP A 101 1.70 2.96 -13.28
C ASP A 101 2.30 4.08 -12.41
N PRO A 102 3.38 4.74 -12.89
CA PRO A 102 4.01 5.79 -12.10
C PRO A 102 3.12 7.02 -11.91
N ILE A 103 2.24 7.31 -12.85
CA ILE A 103 1.30 8.44 -12.72
C ILE A 103 0.28 8.14 -11.62
N ALA A 104 -0.30 6.94 -11.62
CA ALA A 104 -1.22 6.53 -10.57
C ALA A 104 -0.55 6.52 -9.19
N SER A 105 0.71 6.11 -9.12
CA SER A 105 1.48 6.12 -7.88
C SER A 105 1.65 7.56 -7.35
N LEU A 106 1.95 8.50 -8.23
CA LEU A 106 2.04 9.92 -7.86
C LEU A 106 0.69 10.48 -7.42
N ASP A 107 -0.39 10.15 -8.13
CA ASP A 107 -1.74 10.59 -7.78
C ASP A 107 -2.14 10.09 -6.39
N LEU A 108 -1.80 8.86 -6.06
CA LEU A 108 -2.07 8.29 -4.73
C LEU A 108 -1.21 8.90 -3.64
N ALA A 109 0.00 9.34 -3.96
CA ALA A 109 0.92 9.92 -2.98
C ALA A 109 0.52 11.34 -2.55
N VAL A 110 -0.30 12.01 -3.34
CA VAL A 110 -0.78 13.36 -3.03
C VAL A 110 -1.96 13.31 -2.06
#